data_7dec739d5ac24632c63c4ad056436d55
#
_entry.id   7dec739d5ac24632c63c4ad056436d55
#
_cell.length_a   1.000
_cell.length_b   1.000
_cell.length_c   1.000
_cell.angle_alpha   90.00
_cell.angle_beta   90.00
_cell.angle_gamma   90.00
#
_symmetry.space_group_name_H-M   'P 1'
#
loop_
_entity.id
_entity.type
_entity.pdbx_description
1 polymer ?
#
loop_
_entity_poly.entity_id
_entity_poly.type
_entity_poly.pdbx_seq_one_letter_code
_entity_poly.pdbx_strand_id
1 'polypeptide(L)' 'MTSVNRAETMLTASELAHLLNVHINTVRRWSNRGILKVYCIGPRGDRRFSKDDIDSFLAENPEVKYRNGKVPIL' A
#
# COMPACT_ATOMS: atom_id res chain seq x y z
N MET A 1 -10.73 -4.11 24.24
CA MET A 1 -10.73 -3.58 23.06
C MET A 1 -10.15 -4.43 22.02
N THR A 2 -10.50 -4.17 21.00
CA THR A 2 -10.09 -4.95 19.97
C THR A 2 -8.87 -4.46 19.40
N SER A 3 -7.94 -5.23 19.44
CA SER A 3 -6.78 -4.84 18.76
C SER A 3 -7.07 -4.96 17.33
N VAL A 4 -6.75 -3.94 16.66
CA VAL A 4 -6.85 -4.00 15.26
C VAL A 4 -5.73 -4.88 14.76
N ASN A 5 -6.09 -5.86 14.01
CA ASN A 5 -5.07 -6.70 13.41
C ASN A 5 -4.58 -5.99 12.15
N ARG A 6 -3.54 -5.23 12.30
CA ARG A 6 -3.05 -4.42 11.21
C ARG A 6 -2.61 -5.24 10.01
N ALA A 7 -2.18 -6.47 10.26
CA ALA A 7 -1.74 -7.30 9.16
C ALA A 7 -2.88 -7.60 8.19
N GLU A 8 -4.11 -7.65 8.71
CA GLU A 8 -5.27 -7.95 7.87
C GLU A 8 -5.69 -6.77 7.01
N THR A 9 -5.27 -5.56 7.40
CA THR A 9 -5.65 -4.38 6.65
C THR A 9 -4.50 -3.83 5.84
N MET A 10 -3.40 -4.54 5.80
CA MET A 10 -2.23 -4.09 5.07
C MET A 10 -2.00 -4.93 3.84
N LEU A 11 -1.43 -4.30 2.84
CA LEU A 11 -1.17 -4.94 1.55
C LEU A 11 0.31 -5.18 1.38
N THR A 12 0.64 -6.24 0.68
CA THR A 12 2.02 -6.45 0.26
C THR A 12 2.32 -5.53 -0.92
N ALA A 13 3.60 -5.37 -1.23
CA ALA A 13 3.98 -4.57 -2.38
C ALA A 13 3.39 -5.16 -3.66
N SER A 14 3.36 -6.47 -3.76
CA SER A 14 2.82 -7.13 -4.92
C SER A 14 1.32 -6.88 -5.07
N GLU A 15 0.60 -6.98 -3.95
CA GLU A 15 -0.83 -6.73 -3.96
C GLU A 15 -1.12 -5.28 -4.34
N LEU A 16 -0.34 -4.36 -3.78
CA LEU A 16 -0.54 -2.94 -4.06
C LEU A 16 -0.25 -2.64 -5.53
N ALA A 17 0.81 -3.21 -6.06
CA ALA A 17 1.15 -3.00 -7.46
C ALA A 17 0.00 -3.49 -8.36
N HIS A 18 -0.57 -4.63 -8.02
CA HIS A 18 -1.68 -5.17 -8.79
C HIS A 18 -2.91 -4.26 -8.71
N LEU A 19 -3.21 -3.78 -7.50
CA LEU A 19 -4.38 -2.92 -7.30
C LEU A 19 -4.27 -1.60 -8.04
N LEU A 20 -3.08 -1.05 -8.11
CA LEU A 20 -2.86 0.24 -8.78
C LEU A 20 -2.48 0.05 -10.24
N ASN A 21 -2.38 -1.19 -10.67
CA ASN A 21 -2.03 -1.50 -12.06
C ASN A 21 -0.69 -0.88 -12.46
N VAL A 22 0.29 -1.03 -11.59
CA VAL A 22 1.65 -0.58 -11.85
C VAL A 22 2.60 -1.72 -11.60
N HIS A 23 3.81 -1.60 -12.09
CA HIS A 23 4.83 -2.61 -11.85
C HIS A 23 5.27 -2.56 -10.39
N ILE A 24 5.62 -3.73 -9.85
CA ILE A 24 6.03 -3.80 -8.45
C ILE A 24 7.25 -2.92 -8.18
N ASN A 25 8.12 -2.76 -9.17
CA ASN A 25 9.29 -1.89 -8.99
C ASN A 25 8.88 -0.44 -8.79
N THR A 26 7.74 -0.04 -9.33
CA THR A 26 7.25 1.31 -9.13
C THR A 26 6.86 1.51 -7.66
N VAL A 27 6.19 0.51 -7.07
CA VAL A 27 5.82 0.57 -5.66
C VAL A 27 7.07 0.64 -4.80
N ARG A 28 8.07 -0.17 -5.12
CA ARG A 28 9.32 -0.17 -4.36
C ARG A 28 10.02 1.18 -4.45
N ARG A 29 10.01 1.79 -5.64
CA ARG A 29 10.61 3.09 -5.84
C ARG A 29 9.93 4.14 -4.99
N TRP A 30 8.60 4.13 -4.97
CA TRP A 30 7.85 5.07 -4.16
C TRP A 30 8.19 4.92 -2.68
N SER A 31 8.27 3.68 -2.19
CA SER A 31 8.59 3.46 -0.79
C SER A 31 10.02 3.86 -0.49
N ASN A 32 10.95 3.61 -1.40
CA ASN A 32 12.35 3.98 -1.20
C ASN A 32 12.55 5.48 -1.16
N ARG A 33 11.71 6.21 -1.89
CA ARG A 33 11.80 7.67 -1.90
C ARG A 33 11.02 8.31 -0.75
N GLY A 34 10.34 7.51 0.05
CA GLY A 34 9.54 8.05 1.13
C GLY A 34 8.24 8.69 0.69
N ILE A 35 7.88 8.55 -0.57
CA ILE A 35 6.61 9.06 -1.07
C ILE A 35 5.45 8.27 -0.52
N LEU A 36 5.64 6.96 -0.40
CA LEU A 36 4.63 6.05 0.10
C LEU A 36 5.17 5.39 1.35
N LYS A 37 4.45 5.56 2.44
CA LYS A 37 4.89 5.03 3.72
C LYS A 37 4.86 3.51 3.72
N VAL A 38 5.91 2.90 4.27
CA VAL A 38 6.02 1.45 4.31
C VAL A 38 6.22 1.02 5.75
N TYR A 39 5.63 -0.11 6.11
CA TYR A 39 5.80 -0.75 7.41
C TYR A 39 6.52 -2.06 7.19
N CYS A 40 7.50 -2.34 8.03
CA CYS A 40 8.21 -3.61 7.97
C CYS A 40 7.67 -4.51 9.05
N ILE A 41 7.18 -5.66 8.66
CA ILE A 41 6.51 -6.57 9.57
C ILE A 41 7.22 -7.90 9.58
N GLY A 42 7.27 -8.51 10.77
CA GLY A 42 7.85 -9.82 10.93
C GLY A 42 9.35 -9.80 11.04
N PRO A 43 9.93 -10.93 11.39
CA PRO A 43 11.37 -11.01 11.62
C PRO A 43 12.19 -10.77 10.36
N ARG A 44 11.60 -10.96 9.19
CA ARG A 44 12.32 -10.72 7.95
C ARG A 44 12.14 -9.32 7.43
N GLY A 45 11.31 -8.51 8.12
CA GLY A 45 11.09 -7.14 7.69
C GLY A 45 10.33 -7.03 6.38
N ASP A 46 9.36 -7.90 6.18
CA ASP A 46 8.55 -7.84 4.98
C ASP A 46 7.83 -6.51 4.90
N ARG A 47 7.79 -5.92 3.73
CA ARG A 47 7.16 -4.63 3.54
C ARG A 47 5.65 -4.77 3.44
N ARG A 48 4.97 -3.86 4.11
CA ARG A 48 3.51 -3.79 4.07
C ARG A 48 3.07 -2.35 3.94
N PHE A 49 1.91 -2.15 3.37
CA PHE A 49 1.37 -0.83 3.11
C PHE A 49 -0.02 -0.74 3.69
N SER A 50 -0.27 0.31 4.45
CA SER A 50 -1.56 0.52 5.09
C SER A 50 -2.52 1.15 4.09
N LYS A 51 -3.79 0.72 4.16
CA LYS A 51 -4.81 1.28 3.29
C LYS A 51 -4.94 2.78 3.47
N ASP A 52 -4.87 3.25 4.71
CA ASP A 52 -5.00 4.68 4.99
C ASP A 52 -3.88 5.47 4.32
N ASP A 53 -2.67 4.96 4.37
CA ASP A 53 -1.54 5.63 3.73
C ASP A 53 -1.66 5.59 2.22
N ILE A 54 -2.21 4.50 1.69
CA ILE A 54 -2.43 4.41 0.26
C ILE A 54 -3.47 5.43 -0.18
N ASP A 55 -4.54 5.56 0.58
CA ASP A 55 -5.58 6.53 0.26
C ASP A 55 -5.03 7.96 0.27
N SER A 56 -4.18 8.27 1.25
CA SER A 56 -3.55 9.60 1.31
C SER A 56 -2.63 9.82 0.13
N PHE A 57 -1.86 8.79 -0.22
CA PHE A 57 -0.97 8.87 -1.37
C PHE A 57 -1.77 9.15 -2.65
N LEU A 58 -2.88 8.45 -2.84
CA LEU A 58 -3.69 8.63 -4.03
C LEU A 58 -4.34 10.02 -4.07
N ALA A 59 -4.69 10.54 -2.92
CA ALA A 59 -5.26 11.88 -2.86
C ALA A 59 -4.25 12.93 -3.32
N GLU A 60 -2.97 12.69 -3.04
CA GLU A 60 -1.92 13.62 -3.44
C GLU A 60 -1.39 13.37 -4.84
N ASN A 61 -1.75 12.23 -5.41
CA ASN A 61 -1.27 11.82 -6.72
C ASN A 61 -2.44 11.36 -7.57
N PRO A 62 -3.29 12.28 -8.02
CA PRO A 62 -4.54 11.91 -8.68
C PRO A 62 -4.35 11.14 -9.98
N GLU A 63 -3.15 11.17 -10.53
CA GLU A 63 -2.90 10.38 -11.75
C GLU A 63 -2.79 8.90 -11.46
N VAL A 64 -2.63 8.52 -10.18
CA VAL A 64 -2.57 7.11 -9.78
C VAL A 64 -3.92 6.76 -9.17
N LYS A 65 -4.52 5.66 -9.63
CA LYS A 65 -5.84 5.26 -9.16
C LYS A 65 -5.90 3.77 -8.96
N TYR A 66 -6.84 3.34 -8.14
CA TYR A 66 -7.12 1.93 -8.03
C TYR A 66 -7.54 1.39 -9.38
N ARG A 67 -7.16 0.17 -9.65
CA ARG A 67 -7.39 -0.46 -10.94
C ARG A 67 -8.85 -0.39 -11.38
N ASN A 68 -9.77 -0.65 -10.46
CA ASN A 68 -11.19 -0.66 -10.76
C ASN A 68 -11.89 0.61 -10.32
N GLY A 69 -11.16 1.60 -9.84
CA GLY A 69 -11.76 2.80 -9.32
C GLY A 69 -12.47 2.59 -8.00
N LYS A 70 -12.25 1.47 -7.35
CA LYS A 70 -12.90 1.16 -6.09
C LYS A 70 -11.88 0.88 -5.02
N VAL A 71 -12.27 1.16 -3.78
CA VAL A 71 -11.44 0.81 -2.65
C VAL A 71 -11.40 -0.71 -2.53
N PRO A 72 -10.22 -1.31 -2.53
CA PRO A 72 -10.12 -2.77 -2.60
C PRO A 72 -10.43 -3.48 -1.29
N ILE A 73 -10.34 -2.79 -0.19
CA ILE A 73 -10.54 -3.41 1.11
C ILE A 73 -11.76 -2.83 1.76
N LEU A 74 -12.67 -3.70 2.10
CA LEU A 74 -13.90 -3.27 2.76
C LEU A 74 -14.18 -4.07 3.99
#